data_bc6b1cd49f6ddb370664a93034e352f0
#
_entry.id   bc6b1cd49f6ddb370664a93034e352f0
#
_cell.length_a   1.000
_cell.length_b   1.000
_cell.length_c   1.000
_cell.angle_alpha   90.00
_cell.angle_beta   90.00
_cell.angle_gamma   90.00
#
_symmetry.space_group_name_H-M   'P 1'
#
loop_
_entity.id
_entity.type
_entity.pdbx_description
1 polymer ?
#
loop_
_entity_poly.entity_id
_entity_poly.type
_entity_poly.pdbx_seq_one_letter_code
_entity_poly.pdbx_strand_id
1 'polypeptide(L)'
;MGIFRTLIVEDNASFRRTLLDILSAQFPSIAIEEAADGKEALQKVDSFQPHLIFMDIRLPGENGLHLTQKIKTKYPEVVIIVLTSYDLPEYREAAYRYGANYFMVKGSSTNQEILALVESILKESGFTLSATRRRSDS
;
A
#
# COMPACT_ATOMS: atom_id res chain seq x y z
N MET A 1 15.08 15.69 0.35
CA MET A 1 14.20 14.55 0.17
C MET A 1 13.50 14.23 1.47
N GLY A 2 12.22 14.12 1.48
CA GLY A 2 11.49 13.85 2.70
C GLY A 2 11.46 12.37 3.04
N ILE A 3 10.58 12.05 3.97
CA ILE A 3 10.37 10.67 4.41
C ILE A 3 9.32 10.05 3.50
N PHE A 4 9.57 8.81 3.04
CA PHE A 4 8.58 8.09 2.25
C PHE A 4 7.45 7.62 3.18
N ARG A 5 6.22 7.92 2.82
CA ARG A 5 5.07 7.66 3.67
C ARG A 5 4.18 6.60 3.04
N THR A 6 3.82 5.60 3.84
CA THR A 6 2.99 4.47 3.39
C THR A 6 1.77 4.37 4.29
N LEU A 7 0.60 4.17 3.71
CA LEU A 7 -0.64 3.95 4.43
C LEU A 7 -1.14 2.55 4.14
N ILE A 8 -1.50 1.82 5.19
CA ILE A 8 -2.08 0.48 5.04
C ILE A 8 -3.55 0.55 5.39
N VAL A 9 -4.42 0.30 4.41
CA VAL A 9 -5.87 0.31 4.59
C VAL A 9 -6.37 -1.13 4.59
N GLU A 10 -6.67 -1.64 5.78
CA GLU A 10 -6.96 -3.04 6.00
C GLU A 10 -7.75 -3.20 7.29
N ASP A 11 -8.92 -3.84 7.25
CA ASP A 11 -9.72 -4.01 8.46
C ASP A 11 -9.30 -5.21 9.30
N ASN A 12 -8.59 -6.18 8.73
CA ASN A 12 -8.09 -7.32 9.48
C ASN A 12 -6.84 -6.89 10.25
N ALA A 13 -6.98 -6.71 11.56
CA ALA A 13 -5.90 -6.16 12.38
C ALA A 13 -4.66 -7.05 12.37
N SER A 14 -4.84 -8.37 12.33
CA SER A 14 -3.72 -9.30 12.32
C SER A 14 -2.91 -9.18 11.03
N PHE A 15 -3.59 -9.16 9.90
CA PHE A 15 -2.89 -9.02 8.62
C PHE A 15 -2.24 -7.64 8.52
N ARG A 16 -2.94 -6.60 8.96
CA ARG A 16 -2.40 -5.24 8.93
C ARG A 16 -1.11 -5.13 9.73
N ARG A 17 -1.10 -5.74 10.93
CA ARG A 17 0.09 -5.73 11.78
C ARG A 17 1.24 -6.49 11.13
N THR A 18 0.95 -7.65 10.55
CA THR A 18 1.97 -8.45 9.88
C THR A 18 2.62 -7.65 8.75
N LEU A 19 1.80 -6.99 7.93
CA LEU A 19 2.30 -6.20 6.82
C LEU A 19 3.15 -5.03 7.33
N LEU A 20 2.67 -4.36 8.36
CA LEU A 20 3.41 -3.25 8.97
C LEU A 20 4.77 -3.74 9.46
N ASP A 21 4.80 -4.89 10.13
CA ASP A 21 6.04 -5.41 10.71
C ASP A 21 7.07 -5.75 9.64
N ILE A 22 6.65 -6.41 8.55
CA ILE A 22 7.63 -6.77 7.51
C ILE A 22 8.14 -5.53 6.78
N LEU A 23 7.28 -4.53 6.59
CA LEU A 23 7.71 -3.29 5.94
C LEU A 23 8.68 -2.51 6.84
N SER A 24 8.35 -2.42 8.12
CA SER A 24 9.21 -1.68 9.06
C SER A 24 10.56 -2.34 9.22
N ALA A 25 10.60 -3.67 9.21
CA ALA A 25 11.87 -4.39 9.34
C ALA A 25 12.75 -4.18 8.13
N GLN A 26 12.15 -4.19 6.92
CA GLN A 26 12.93 -4.08 5.69
C GLN A 26 13.28 -2.64 5.36
N PHE A 27 12.38 -1.70 5.67
CA PHE A 27 12.55 -0.28 5.32
C PHE A 27 12.39 0.57 6.58
N PRO A 28 13.39 0.57 7.45
CA PRO A 28 13.24 1.21 8.77
C PRO A 28 13.04 2.73 8.71
N SER A 29 13.35 3.35 7.59
CA SER A 29 13.24 4.81 7.47
C SER A 29 11.90 5.28 6.93
N ILE A 30 11.02 4.39 6.46
CA ILE A 30 9.73 4.85 5.96
C ILE A 30 8.78 5.08 7.13
N ALA A 31 7.85 5.99 6.93
CA ALA A 31 6.79 6.23 7.91
C ALA A 31 5.56 5.44 7.47
N ILE A 32 4.92 4.76 8.41
CA ILE A 32 3.75 3.92 8.11
C ILE A 32 2.61 4.30 9.03
N GLU A 33 1.43 4.53 8.44
CA GLU A 33 0.21 4.70 9.20
C GLU A 33 -0.83 3.69 8.74
N GLU A 34 -1.86 3.51 9.54
CA GLU A 34 -2.85 2.46 9.35
C GLU A 34 -4.25 3.04 9.34
N ALA A 35 -5.14 2.41 8.59
CA ALA A 35 -6.55 2.74 8.59
C ALA A 35 -7.33 1.44 8.53
N ALA A 36 -8.39 1.32 9.33
CA ALA A 36 -9.18 0.10 9.42
C ALA A 36 -10.45 0.16 8.57
N ASP A 37 -10.81 1.33 8.06
CA ASP A 37 -12.01 1.46 7.25
C ASP A 37 -11.85 2.63 6.28
N GLY A 38 -12.87 2.84 5.44
CA GLY A 38 -12.79 3.84 4.38
C GLY A 38 -12.77 5.26 4.91
N LYS A 39 -13.52 5.53 5.98
CA LYS A 39 -13.56 6.87 6.54
C LYS A 39 -12.20 7.28 7.09
N GLU A 40 -11.60 6.38 7.85
CA GLU A 40 -10.26 6.63 8.40
C GLU A 40 -9.23 6.76 7.28
N ALA A 41 -9.38 5.95 6.24
CA ALA A 41 -8.46 6.02 5.11
C ALA A 41 -8.49 7.39 4.45
N LEU A 42 -9.68 7.92 4.20
CA LEU A 42 -9.79 9.23 3.56
C LEU A 42 -9.22 10.33 4.43
N GLN A 43 -9.45 10.25 5.75
CA GLN A 43 -8.87 11.22 6.67
C GLN A 43 -7.35 11.18 6.63
N LYS A 44 -6.78 9.99 6.61
CA LYS A 44 -5.33 9.85 6.65
C LYS A 44 -4.69 10.19 5.31
N VAL A 45 -5.37 9.94 4.21
CA VAL A 45 -4.85 10.37 2.92
C VAL A 45 -4.65 11.87 2.92
N ASP A 46 -5.62 12.62 3.44
CA ASP A 46 -5.52 14.08 3.47
C ASP A 46 -4.48 14.58 4.47
N SER A 47 -4.42 13.99 5.67
CA SER A 47 -3.54 14.49 6.72
C SER A 47 -2.10 13.98 6.60
N PHE A 48 -1.94 12.75 6.19
CA PHE A 48 -0.62 12.10 6.11
C PHE A 48 0.00 12.23 4.73
N GLN A 49 -0.82 12.31 3.70
CA GLN A 49 -0.42 12.42 2.29
C GLN A 49 0.59 11.34 1.93
N PRO A 50 0.16 10.08 1.93
CA PRO A 50 1.06 8.97 1.65
C PRO A 50 1.53 8.97 0.20
N HIS A 51 2.73 8.43 -0.01
CA HIS A 51 3.25 8.17 -1.35
C HIS A 51 2.74 6.84 -1.88
N LEU A 52 2.48 5.90 -0.97
CA LEU A 52 2.09 4.54 -1.30
C LEU A 52 0.94 4.13 -0.38
N ILE A 53 -0.05 3.47 -0.95
CA ILE A 53 -1.18 2.94 -0.18
C ILE A 53 -1.36 1.47 -0.52
N PHE A 54 -1.43 0.63 0.52
CA PHE A 54 -1.95 -0.73 0.37
C PHE A 54 -3.44 -0.67 0.64
N MET A 55 -4.25 -1.17 -0.29
CA MET A 55 -5.70 -1.03 -0.22
C MET A 55 -6.38 -2.38 -0.33
N ASP A 56 -7.13 -2.77 0.69
CA ASP A 56 -7.99 -3.94 0.58
C ASP A 56 -9.30 -3.54 -0.10
N ILE A 57 -9.95 -4.50 -0.74
CA ILE A 57 -11.19 -4.25 -1.45
C ILE A 57 -12.37 -4.21 -0.47
N ARG A 58 -12.44 -5.18 0.45
CA ARG A 58 -13.57 -5.28 1.37
C ARG A 58 -13.25 -4.58 2.67
N LEU A 59 -13.91 -3.44 2.88
CA LEU A 59 -13.73 -2.62 4.07
C LEU A 59 -15.09 -2.32 4.66
N PRO A 60 -15.19 -2.13 5.97
CA PRO A 60 -16.47 -1.77 6.57
C PRO A 60 -16.99 -0.46 5.99
N GLY A 61 -18.21 -0.50 5.48
CA GLY A 61 -18.90 0.69 5.00
C GLY A 61 -18.39 1.26 3.70
N GLU A 62 -17.39 0.64 3.06
CA GLU A 62 -16.83 1.22 1.85
C GLU A 62 -16.15 0.14 1.03
N ASN A 63 -16.14 0.31 -0.29
CA ASN A 63 -15.46 -0.59 -1.20
C ASN A 63 -14.09 0.02 -1.55
N GLY A 64 -13.03 -0.76 -1.36
CA GLY A 64 -11.67 -0.28 -1.61
C GLY A 64 -11.41 0.14 -3.05
N LEU A 65 -12.14 -0.44 -4.01
CA LEU A 65 -11.99 -0.01 -5.41
C LEU A 65 -12.54 1.39 -5.62
N HIS A 66 -13.67 1.70 -4.98
CA HIS A 66 -14.22 3.05 -5.06
C HIS A 66 -13.33 4.05 -4.32
N LEU A 67 -12.75 3.63 -3.20
CA LEU A 67 -11.79 4.47 -2.49
C LEU A 67 -10.59 4.77 -3.36
N THR A 68 -10.09 3.74 -4.07
CA THR A 68 -8.97 3.91 -4.99
C THR A 68 -9.29 5.01 -6.00
N GLN A 69 -10.49 4.96 -6.59
CA GLN A 69 -10.87 5.96 -7.56
C GLN A 69 -10.93 7.36 -6.95
N LYS A 70 -11.54 7.48 -5.77
CA LYS A 70 -11.62 8.77 -5.10
C LYS A 70 -10.24 9.34 -4.80
N ILE A 71 -9.35 8.51 -4.30
CA ILE A 71 -8.01 8.95 -3.91
C ILE A 71 -7.21 9.34 -5.14
N LYS A 72 -7.25 8.53 -6.19
CA LYS A 72 -6.48 8.83 -7.39
C LYS A 72 -7.00 10.07 -8.11
N THR A 73 -8.28 10.36 -7.99
CA THR A 73 -8.83 11.57 -8.57
C THR A 73 -8.25 12.81 -7.88
N LYS A 74 -8.12 12.77 -6.57
CA LYS A 74 -7.60 13.91 -5.82
C LYS A 74 -6.07 13.95 -5.77
N TYR A 75 -5.45 12.79 -5.71
CA TYR A 75 -3.99 12.66 -5.59
C TYR A 75 -3.47 11.70 -6.66
N PRO A 76 -3.39 12.13 -7.91
CA PRO A 76 -3.06 11.20 -9.00
C PRO A 76 -1.65 10.61 -8.92
N GLU A 77 -0.75 11.22 -8.13
CA GLU A 77 0.61 10.74 -8.04
C GLU A 77 0.79 9.60 -7.05
N VAL A 78 -0.21 9.36 -6.18
CA VAL A 78 -0.07 8.33 -5.18
C VAL A 78 -0.05 6.95 -5.85
N VAL A 79 0.80 6.06 -5.35
CA VAL A 79 0.85 4.68 -5.84
C VAL A 79 -0.06 3.84 -4.98
N ILE A 80 -0.99 3.11 -5.59
CA ILE A 80 -1.91 2.25 -4.85
C ILE A 80 -1.69 0.81 -5.28
N ILE A 81 -1.39 -0.04 -4.31
CA ILE A 81 -1.34 -1.49 -4.47
C ILE A 81 -2.62 -2.04 -3.86
N VAL A 82 -3.48 -2.64 -4.68
CA VAL A 82 -4.62 -3.37 -4.14
C VAL A 82 -4.10 -4.73 -3.68
N LEU A 83 -4.30 -5.04 -2.41
CA LEU A 83 -3.83 -6.28 -1.81
C LEU A 83 -5.03 -6.93 -1.13
N THR A 84 -5.54 -8.01 -1.70
CA THR A 84 -6.83 -8.55 -1.31
C THR A 84 -6.84 -10.08 -1.37
N SER A 85 -7.80 -10.67 -0.66
CA SER A 85 -8.02 -12.12 -0.72
C SER A 85 -8.81 -12.54 -1.95
N TYR A 86 -9.35 -11.60 -2.71
CA TYR A 86 -10.28 -11.90 -3.79
C TYR A 86 -9.59 -11.94 -5.12
N ASP A 87 -9.19 -13.16 -5.54
CA ASP A 87 -8.44 -13.38 -6.77
C ASP A 87 -9.40 -13.69 -7.90
N LEU A 88 -10.14 -12.68 -8.34
CA LEU A 88 -11.06 -12.82 -9.45
C LEU A 88 -10.66 -11.84 -10.55
N PRO A 89 -10.72 -12.28 -11.83
CA PRO A 89 -10.33 -11.39 -12.92
C PRO A 89 -11.10 -10.07 -12.93
N GLU A 90 -12.38 -10.10 -12.57
CA GLU A 90 -13.18 -8.87 -12.59
C GLU A 90 -12.71 -7.88 -11.53
N TYR A 91 -12.20 -8.36 -10.39
CA TYR A 91 -11.65 -7.46 -9.39
C TYR A 91 -10.32 -6.86 -9.85
N ARG A 92 -9.49 -7.68 -10.49
CA ARG A 92 -8.22 -7.19 -11.01
C ARG A 92 -8.46 -6.13 -12.08
N GLU A 93 -9.37 -6.39 -13.00
CA GLU A 93 -9.69 -5.44 -14.07
C GLU A 93 -10.25 -4.16 -13.50
N ALA A 94 -11.16 -4.28 -12.52
CA ALA A 94 -11.76 -3.11 -11.91
C ALA A 94 -10.73 -2.29 -11.16
N ALA A 95 -9.79 -2.95 -10.48
CA ALA A 95 -8.74 -2.24 -9.74
C ALA A 95 -7.95 -1.33 -10.67
N TYR A 96 -7.51 -1.88 -11.80
CA TYR A 96 -6.74 -1.06 -12.75
C TYR A 96 -7.60 0.01 -13.40
N ARG A 97 -8.84 -0.31 -13.70
CA ARG A 97 -9.75 0.67 -14.29
C ARG A 97 -9.98 1.86 -13.37
N TYR A 98 -10.00 1.62 -12.06
CA TYR A 98 -10.20 2.69 -11.08
C TYR A 98 -8.90 3.38 -10.68
N GLY A 99 -7.78 2.96 -11.25
CA GLY A 99 -6.54 3.70 -11.07
C GLY A 99 -5.47 3.04 -10.21
N ALA A 100 -5.70 1.82 -9.74
CA ALA A 100 -4.68 1.11 -8.98
C ALA A 100 -3.45 0.89 -9.85
N ASN A 101 -2.28 0.98 -9.24
CA ASN A 101 -1.04 0.77 -9.95
C ASN A 101 -0.65 -0.70 -9.98
N TYR A 102 -1.02 -1.46 -8.94
CA TYR A 102 -0.68 -2.87 -8.83
C TYR A 102 -1.80 -3.62 -8.13
N PHE A 103 -1.91 -4.92 -8.45
CA PHE A 103 -2.90 -5.79 -7.84
C PHE A 103 -2.19 -7.06 -7.37
N MET A 104 -2.31 -7.37 -6.07
CA MET A 104 -1.69 -8.54 -5.48
C MET A 104 -2.73 -9.30 -4.67
N VAL A 105 -2.55 -10.61 -4.54
CA VAL A 105 -3.49 -11.47 -3.84
C VAL A 105 -2.84 -12.00 -2.57
N LYS A 106 -3.52 -11.78 -1.43
CA LYS A 106 -3.07 -12.32 -0.14
C LYS A 106 -2.99 -13.84 -0.26
N GLY A 107 -1.95 -14.40 0.31
CA GLY A 107 -1.77 -15.84 0.29
C GLY A 107 -1.08 -16.35 -0.94
N SER A 108 -1.23 -15.69 -2.09
CA SER A 108 -0.51 -16.04 -3.30
C SER A 108 0.77 -15.24 -3.43
N SER A 109 0.71 -13.97 -3.04
CA SER A 109 1.90 -13.11 -3.07
C SER A 109 2.71 -13.34 -1.81
N THR A 110 4.00 -13.61 -1.99
CA THR A 110 4.88 -13.83 -0.85
C THR A 110 5.31 -12.51 -0.24
N ASN A 111 5.82 -12.57 0.99
CA ASN A 111 6.38 -11.38 1.63
C ASN A 111 7.51 -10.81 0.77
N GLN A 112 8.34 -11.67 0.18
CA GLN A 112 9.44 -11.21 -0.65
C GLN A 112 8.94 -10.47 -1.89
N GLU A 113 7.84 -10.94 -2.49
CA GLU A 113 7.26 -10.25 -3.64
C GLU A 113 6.74 -8.88 -3.27
N ILE A 114 6.09 -8.77 -2.10
CA ILE A 114 5.60 -7.48 -1.63
C ILE A 114 6.77 -6.53 -1.38
N LEU A 115 7.81 -7.01 -0.69
CA LEU A 115 8.96 -6.18 -0.37
C LEU A 115 9.73 -5.76 -1.62
N ALA A 116 9.84 -6.66 -2.60
CA ALA A 116 10.52 -6.32 -3.86
C ALA A 116 9.77 -5.23 -4.61
N LEU A 117 8.44 -5.30 -4.60
CA LEU A 117 7.63 -4.28 -5.27
C LEU A 117 7.79 -2.93 -4.58
N VAL A 118 7.77 -2.92 -3.25
CA VAL A 118 7.94 -1.67 -2.50
C VAL A 118 9.33 -1.07 -2.77
N GLU A 119 10.35 -1.91 -2.81
CA GLU A 119 11.69 -1.42 -3.12
C GLU A 119 11.74 -0.78 -4.51
N SER A 120 11.10 -1.39 -5.48
CA SER A 120 11.02 -0.83 -6.82
C SER A 120 10.31 0.52 -6.83
N ILE A 121 9.22 0.63 -6.07
CA ILE A 121 8.47 1.89 -5.97
C ILE A 121 9.32 2.97 -5.32
N LEU A 122 10.08 2.63 -4.28
CA LEU A 122 10.99 3.58 -3.64
C LEU A 122 12.01 4.11 -4.63
N LYS A 123 12.60 3.24 -5.43
CA LYS A 123 13.57 3.65 -6.43
C LYS A 123 12.95 4.59 -7.46
N GLU A 124 11.78 4.22 -7.96
CA GLU A 124 11.13 5.02 -9.00
C GLU A 124 10.68 6.37 -8.46
N SER A 125 10.41 6.44 -7.17
CA SER A 125 9.98 7.68 -6.53
C SER A 125 11.15 8.56 -6.13
N GLY A 126 12.38 8.15 -6.41
CA GLY A 126 13.56 8.94 -6.10
C GLY A 126 14.08 8.82 -4.69
N PHE A 127 13.55 7.87 -3.91
CA PHE A 127 14.05 7.65 -2.56
C PHE A 127 15.27 6.74 -2.58
N THR A 128 16.23 7.03 -1.69
CA THR A 128 17.46 6.28 -1.67
C THR A 128 17.29 4.93 -1.03
N LEU A 129 18.03 3.94 -1.55
CA LEU A 129 18.05 2.63 -0.97
C LEU A 129 18.75 2.57 0.36
N SER A 130 19.43 3.64 0.77
CA SER A 130 20.02 3.69 2.10
C SER A 130 18.96 3.66 3.18
N ALA A 131 17.69 3.91 2.81
CA ALA A 131 16.56 3.77 3.75
C ALA A 131 16.18 2.33 3.99
N THR A 132 16.71 1.39 3.20
CA THR A 132 16.37 -0.02 3.37
C THR A 132 17.36 -0.68 4.30
N ARG A 133 16.93 -1.80 4.91
CA ARG A 133 17.83 -2.61 5.70
C ARG A 133 18.71 -3.39 4.73
N ARG A 134 20.02 -3.13 4.77
CA ARG A 134 20.90 -3.82 3.91
C ARG A 134 21.36 -5.06 4.53
N ARG A 135 21.46 -6.12 3.82
CA ARG A 135 22.11 -7.23 4.29
C ARG A 135 23.45 -7.15 3.84
N SER A 136 24.24 -7.43 4.33
CA SER A 136 25.54 -7.42 4.00
C SER A 136 26.13 -6.36 3.46
N ASP A 137 26.35 -5.82 3.51
CA ASP A 137 26.85 -4.88 3.00
C ASP A 137 27.75 -4.93 2.69
N SER A 138 27.61 -5.22 2.48
CA SER A 138 28.13 -5.54 2.19
C SER A 138 28.75 -5.31 1.85
#